data_a5ec098ed62fd7cca17e1ca1fb568b51
#
_entry.id   a5ec098ed62fd7cca17e1ca1fb568b51
#
_cell.length_a   1.000
_cell.length_b   1.000
_cell.length_c   1.000
_cell.angle_alpha   90.00
_cell.angle_beta   90.00
_cell.angle_gamma   90.00
#
_symmetry.space_group_name_H-M   'P 1'
#
loop_
_entity.id
_entity.type
_entity.pdbx_description
1 polymer ?
#
loop_
_entity_poly.entity_id
_entity_poly.type
_entity_poly.pdbx_seq_one_letter_code
_entity_poly.pdbx_strand_id
1 'polypeptide(L)'
;MKHTAILVTFLLAMGFASFPQTTRSIDYKKRWEKVEKFKDQGLPRSALKEVKIIFRNAKEQNQPVQYLKALLNKLALQSQFEIDYNEKAIIELQTELQETNDTIQQNMLHSMLAELFWNYYRQNRYQISERSAVPTEECDIKTWDASRLLDSARHHYQKSLNAPKITATVNLRDYNEV
;
A
#
# COMPACT_ATOMS: atom_id res chain seq x y z
N MET A 1 50.43 55.33 -13.61
CA MET A 1 49.05 55.29 -14.11
C MET A 1 48.51 53.89 -13.78
N LYS A 2 47.68 53.83 -12.73
CA LYS A 2 47.19 52.55 -12.17
C LYS A 2 45.69 52.45 -12.53
N HIS A 3 45.31 51.48 -13.35
CA HIS A 3 43.90 51.21 -13.67
C HIS A 3 43.35 50.18 -12.66
N THR A 4 42.51 50.63 -11.80
CA THR A 4 41.73 49.82 -10.84
C THR A 4 40.51 49.28 -11.58
N ALA A 5 40.47 47.98 -11.82
CA ALA A 5 39.32 47.29 -12.34
C ALA A 5 38.34 46.99 -11.20
N ILE A 6 37.14 47.56 -11.26
CA ILE A 6 36.05 47.31 -10.33
C ILE A 6 35.27 46.08 -10.86
N LEU A 7 35.35 44.97 -10.11
CA LEU A 7 34.65 43.73 -10.40
C LEU A 7 33.27 43.83 -9.69
N VAL A 8 32.23 44.09 -10.49
CA VAL A 8 30.85 44.10 -10.01
C VAL A 8 30.33 42.65 -10.01
N THR A 9 30.29 42.03 -8.85
CA THR A 9 29.66 40.73 -8.63
C THR A 9 28.14 40.92 -8.53
N PHE A 10 27.43 40.54 -9.59
CA PHE A 10 25.96 40.52 -9.62
C PHE A 10 25.48 39.23 -8.94
N LEU A 11 25.08 39.30 -7.68
CA LEU A 11 24.53 38.19 -6.91
C LEU A 11 23.06 38.04 -7.32
N LEU A 12 22.83 37.06 -8.20
CA LEU A 12 21.47 36.62 -8.58
C LEU A 12 20.86 35.86 -7.40
N ALA A 13 20.10 36.54 -6.55
CA ALA A 13 19.24 35.90 -5.56
C ALA A 13 18.04 35.25 -6.29
N MET A 14 18.18 33.98 -6.66
CA MET A 14 17.02 33.18 -7.06
C MET A 14 16.17 32.91 -5.80
N GLY A 15 15.18 33.78 -5.59
CA GLY A 15 14.12 33.54 -4.63
C GLY A 15 13.32 32.28 -5.06
N PHE A 16 13.54 31.18 -4.37
CA PHE A 16 12.63 30.03 -4.43
C PHE A 16 11.30 30.51 -3.86
N ALA A 17 10.39 30.90 -4.74
CA ALA A 17 8.99 31.09 -4.38
C ALA A 17 8.45 29.69 -4.03
N SER A 18 8.47 29.35 -2.74
CA SER A 18 7.71 28.22 -2.21
C SER A 18 6.23 28.55 -2.41
N PHE A 19 5.67 28.06 -3.52
CA PHE A 19 4.21 28.06 -3.68
C PHE A 19 3.64 27.16 -2.58
N PRO A 20 2.79 27.67 -1.68
CA PRO A 20 2.08 26.82 -0.77
C PRO A 20 1.22 25.89 -1.62
N GLN A 21 1.57 24.60 -1.67
CA GLN A 21 0.67 23.57 -2.16
C GLN A 21 -0.52 23.57 -1.22
N THR A 22 -1.57 24.23 -1.60
CA THR A 22 -2.87 24.16 -0.92
C THR A 22 -3.35 22.72 -1.09
N THR A 23 -3.01 21.85 -0.15
CA THR A 23 -3.50 20.48 -0.10
C THR A 23 -5.00 20.59 0.13
N ARG A 24 -5.75 20.53 -0.96
CA ARG A 24 -7.20 20.64 -0.93
C ARG A 24 -7.70 19.43 -0.16
N SER A 25 -8.10 19.63 1.09
CA SER A 25 -8.71 18.57 1.89
C SER A 25 -9.87 17.98 1.11
N ILE A 26 -9.82 16.68 0.85
CA ILE A 26 -10.91 16.00 0.16
C ILE A 26 -12.01 15.67 1.15
N ASP A 27 -13.24 15.71 0.69
CA ASP A 27 -14.38 15.22 1.43
C ASP A 27 -14.44 13.68 1.29
N TYR A 28 -13.85 12.96 2.26
CA TYR A 28 -13.82 11.50 2.30
C TYR A 28 -15.22 10.91 2.29
N LYS A 29 -16.17 11.47 3.05
CA LYS A 29 -17.55 10.97 3.12
C LYS A 29 -18.20 10.96 1.74
N LYS A 30 -18.16 12.08 1.04
CA LYS A 30 -18.71 12.20 -0.32
C LYS A 30 -18.05 11.27 -1.32
N ARG A 31 -16.76 10.99 -1.15
CA ARG A 31 -16.04 10.05 -2.00
C ARG A 31 -16.46 8.61 -1.71
N TRP A 32 -16.59 8.23 -0.45
CA TRP A 32 -17.08 6.90 -0.09
C TRP A 32 -18.52 6.66 -0.55
N GLU A 33 -19.40 7.64 -0.45
CA GLU A 33 -20.75 7.57 -1.03
C GLU A 33 -20.73 7.25 -2.53
N LYS A 34 -19.79 7.82 -3.28
CA LYS A 34 -19.63 7.48 -4.71
C LYS A 34 -19.10 6.06 -4.91
N VAL A 35 -18.15 5.62 -4.07
CA VAL A 35 -17.64 4.23 -4.13
C VAL A 35 -18.78 3.26 -3.95
N GLU A 36 -19.59 3.42 -2.91
CA GLU A 36 -20.73 2.54 -2.64
C GLU A 36 -21.75 2.57 -3.78
N LYS A 37 -22.09 3.75 -4.28
CA LYS A 37 -22.98 3.88 -5.44
C LYS A 37 -22.48 3.09 -6.66
N PHE A 38 -21.18 3.13 -6.96
CA PHE A 38 -20.62 2.36 -8.07
C PHE A 38 -20.61 0.85 -7.80
N LYS A 39 -20.37 0.44 -6.54
CA LYS A 39 -20.47 -0.97 -6.12
C LYS A 39 -21.89 -1.49 -6.33
N ASP A 40 -22.90 -0.76 -5.87
CA ASP A 40 -24.32 -1.10 -6.01
C ASP A 40 -24.76 -1.22 -7.47
N GLN A 41 -24.14 -0.43 -8.36
CA GLN A 41 -24.36 -0.48 -9.80
C GLN A 41 -23.59 -1.59 -10.52
N GLY A 42 -22.80 -2.39 -9.82
CA GLY A 42 -21.95 -3.41 -10.43
C GLY A 42 -20.82 -2.83 -11.30
N LEU A 43 -20.33 -1.63 -10.96
CA LEU A 43 -19.27 -0.92 -11.68
C LEU A 43 -17.93 -0.90 -10.92
N PRO A 44 -17.28 -2.06 -10.70
CA PRO A 44 -16.10 -2.16 -9.83
C PRO A 44 -14.91 -1.33 -10.34
N ARG A 45 -14.75 -1.17 -11.66
CA ARG A 45 -13.68 -0.33 -12.23
C ARG A 45 -13.87 1.15 -11.93
N SER A 46 -15.13 1.63 -11.87
CA SER A 46 -15.47 3.01 -11.52
C SER A 46 -15.29 3.24 -10.01
N ALA A 47 -15.75 2.29 -9.19
CA ALA A 47 -15.50 2.30 -7.75
C ALA A 47 -13.98 2.36 -7.45
N LEU A 48 -13.18 1.54 -8.12
CA LEU A 48 -11.72 1.52 -7.96
C LEU A 48 -11.07 2.86 -8.29
N LYS A 49 -11.55 3.60 -9.28
CA LYS A 49 -11.03 4.95 -9.58
C LYS A 49 -11.20 5.91 -8.41
N GLU A 50 -12.38 5.91 -7.78
CA GLU A 50 -12.64 6.75 -6.60
C GLU A 50 -11.81 6.29 -5.39
N VAL A 51 -11.70 4.96 -5.16
CA VAL A 51 -10.87 4.40 -4.08
C VAL A 51 -9.40 4.78 -4.25
N LYS A 52 -8.84 4.75 -5.46
CA LYS A 52 -7.46 5.18 -5.73
C LYS A 52 -7.23 6.66 -5.41
N ILE A 53 -8.24 7.51 -5.59
CA ILE A 53 -8.15 8.93 -5.20
C ILE A 53 -8.14 9.05 -3.66
N ILE A 54 -9.03 8.31 -2.97
CA ILE A 54 -9.05 8.28 -1.49
C ILE A 54 -7.71 7.80 -0.96
N PHE A 55 -7.21 6.67 -1.48
CA PHE A 55 -5.96 6.05 -1.06
C PHE A 55 -4.78 7.03 -1.13
N ARG A 56 -4.58 7.67 -2.30
CA ARG A 56 -3.50 8.63 -2.49
C ARG A 56 -3.61 9.82 -1.53
N ASN A 57 -4.80 10.43 -1.40
CA ASN A 57 -4.98 11.57 -0.52
C ASN A 57 -4.81 11.19 0.96
N ALA A 58 -5.28 10.00 1.37
CA ALA A 58 -5.11 9.51 2.72
C ALA A 58 -3.62 9.32 3.07
N LYS A 59 -2.83 8.84 2.12
CA LYS A 59 -1.37 8.71 2.26
C LYS A 59 -0.69 10.07 2.37
N GLU A 60 -0.99 11.00 1.46
CA GLU A 60 -0.44 12.35 1.45
C GLU A 60 -0.81 13.16 2.70
N GLN A 61 -2.01 12.96 3.24
CA GLN A 61 -2.53 13.69 4.40
C GLN A 61 -2.30 12.96 5.74
N ASN A 62 -1.58 11.83 5.72
CA ASN A 62 -1.32 10.98 6.88
C ASN A 62 -2.62 10.63 7.66
N GLN A 63 -3.62 10.10 6.94
CA GLN A 63 -4.91 9.68 7.48
C GLN A 63 -4.96 8.14 7.56
N PRO A 64 -4.46 7.50 8.64
CA PRO A 64 -4.22 6.05 8.69
C PRO A 64 -5.49 5.22 8.53
N VAL A 65 -6.61 5.65 9.10
CA VAL A 65 -7.89 4.94 8.96
C VAL A 65 -8.39 4.96 7.53
N GLN A 66 -8.36 6.13 6.89
CA GLN A 66 -8.80 6.28 5.49
C GLN A 66 -7.86 5.55 4.53
N TYR A 67 -6.56 5.56 4.81
CA TYR A 67 -5.55 4.80 4.07
C TYR A 67 -5.87 3.30 4.11
N LEU A 68 -6.04 2.74 5.30
CA LEU A 68 -6.31 1.31 5.46
C LEU A 68 -7.63 0.89 4.80
N LYS A 69 -8.70 1.65 5.04
CA LYS A 69 -9.99 1.43 4.40
C LYS A 69 -9.88 1.45 2.88
N ALA A 70 -9.17 2.43 2.33
CA ALA A 70 -8.96 2.54 0.89
C ALA A 70 -8.10 1.40 0.34
N LEU A 71 -7.06 0.98 1.04
CA LEU A 71 -6.22 -0.15 0.64
C LEU A 71 -7.03 -1.45 0.57
N LEU A 72 -7.80 -1.77 1.60
CA LEU A 72 -8.64 -2.98 1.64
C LEU A 72 -9.69 -2.97 0.51
N ASN A 73 -10.39 -1.84 0.31
CA ASN A 73 -11.36 -1.73 -0.78
C ASN A 73 -10.70 -1.79 -2.17
N LYS A 74 -9.51 -1.23 -2.33
CA LYS A 74 -8.73 -1.30 -3.57
C LYS A 74 -8.42 -2.75 -3.92
N LEU A 75 -7.86 -3.51 -2.98
CA LEU A 75 -7.55 -4.92 -3.16
C LEU A 75 -8.81 -5.75 -3.46
N ALA A 76 -9.88 -5.54 -2.70
CA ALA A 76 -11.15 -6.24 -2.91
C ALA A 76 -11.79 -5.95 -4.28
N LEU A 77 -11.69 -4.73 -4.78
CA LEU A 77 -12.19 -4.37 -6.12
C LEU A 77 -11.31 -4.93 -7.23
N GLN A 78 -9.99 -4.90 -7.06
CA GLN A 78 -9.04 -5.44 -8.03
C GLN A 78 -9.20 -6.95 -8.20
N SER A 79 -9.43 -7.68 -7.11
CA SER A 79 -9.62 -9.15 -7.13
C SER A 79 -10.80 -9.61 -8.00
N GLN A 80 -11.75 -8.72 -8.30
CA GLN A 80 -12.94 -9.06 -9.10
C GLN A 80 -12.67 -9.15 -10.61
N PHE A 81 -11.59 -8.54 -11.10
CA PHE A 81 -11.37 -8.44 -12.55
C PHE A 81 -9.91 -8.42 -12.99
N GLU A 82 -8.95 -8.38 -12.06
CA GLU A 82 -7.54 -8.39 -12.43
C GLU A 82 -7.02 -9.82 -12.58
N ILE A 83 -6.39 -10.05 -13.74
CA ILE A 83 -5.61 -11.27 -13.98
C ILE A 83 -4.33 -11.17 -13.15
N ASP A 84 -3.88 -12.30 -12.59
CA ASP A 84 -2.70 -12.38 -11.72
C ASP A 84 -2.82 -11.44 -10.50
N TYR A 85 -4.05 -11.33 -9.95
CA TYR A 85 -4.35 -10.44 -8.82
C TYR A 85 -3.43 -10.70 -7.61
N ASN A 86 -3.27 -11.99 -7.23
CA ASN A 86 -2.52 -12.33 -6.02
C ASN A 86 -1.06 -11.85 -6.10
N GLU A 87 -0.41 -12.05 -7.24
CA GLU A 87 0.97 -11.62 -7.48
C GLU A 87 1.10 -10.10 -7.41
N LYS A 88 0.20 -9.39 -8.06
CA LYS A 88 0.17 -7.93 -8.05
C LYS A 88 -0.09 -7.37 -6.66
N ALA A 89 -1.04 -7.95 -5.92
CA ALA A 89 -1.38 -7.54 -4.58
C ALA A 89 -0.22 -7.76 -3.60
N ILE A 90 0.52 -8.87 -3.73
CA ILE A 90 1.71 -9.13 -2.91
C ILE A 90 2.78 -8.07 -3.18
N ILE A 91 3.09 -7.77 -4.44
CA ILE A 91 4.08 -6.75 -4.82
C ILE A 91 3.66 -5.38 -4.29
N GLU A 92 2.38 -5.04 -4.43
CA GLU A 92 1.84 -3.77 -3.95
C GLU A 92 1.98 -3.64 -2.43
N LEU A 93 1.57 -4.66 -1.67
CA LEU A 93 1.70 -4.63 -0.21
C LEU A 93 3.14 -4.62 0.27
N GLN A 94 4.06 -5.30 -0.43
CA GLN A 94 5.49 -5.24 -0.13
C GLN A 94 6.04 -3.82 -0.36
N THR A 95 5.60 -3.15 -1.41
CA THR A 95 5.97 -1.74 -1.68
C THR A 95 5.45 -0.83 -0.57
N GLU A 96 4.17 -0.94 -0.19
CA GLU A 96 3.59 -0.16 0.90
C GLU A 96 4.31 -0.41 2.24
N LEU A 97 4.72 -1.65 2.49
CA LEU A 97 5.47 -2.02 3.69
C LEU A 97 6.85 -1.35 3.75
N GLN A 98 7.52 -1.19 2.61
CA GLN A 98 8.82 -0.50 2.53
C GLN A 98 8.70 1.02 2.72
N GLU A 99 7.56 1.59 2.36
CA GLU A 99 7.33 3.03 2.42
C GLU A 99 6.80 3.52 3.77
N THR A 100 6.28 2.63 4.63
CA THR A 100 5.75 3.01 5.94
C THR A 100 6.73 2.75 7.08
N ASN A 101 6.83 3.72 7.99
CA ASN A 101 7.53 3.58 9.27
C ASN A 101 6.58 3.45 10.47
N ASP A 102 5.27 3.46 10.22
CA ASP A 102 4.26 3.31 11.27
C ASP A 102 4.09 1.84 11.64
N THR A 103 4.36 1.51 12.90
CA THR A 103 4.33 0.13 13.41
C THR A 103 2.96 -0.53 13.25
N ILE A 104 1.88 0.23 13.42
CA ILE A 104 0.51 -0.31 13.31
C ILE A 104 0.21 -0.64 11.85
N GLN A 105 0.55 0.28 10.95
CA GLN A 105 0.42 0.02 9.51
C GLN A 105 1.28 -1.17 9.07
N GLN A 106 2.53 -1.26 9.53
CA GLN A 106 3.41 -2.40 9.25
C GLN A 106 2.78 -3.72 9.70
N ASN A 107 2.25 -3.78 10.93
CA ASN A 107 1.61 -4.99 11.45
C ASN A 107 0.38 -5.39 10.60
N MET A 108 -0.43 -4.43 10.18
CA MET A 108 -1.58 -4.68 9.32
C MET A 108 -1.16 -5.16 7.93
N LEU A 109 -0.17 -4.51 7.31
CA LEU A 109 0.36 -4.92 6.01
C LEU A 109 0.99 -6.32 6.07
N HIS A 110 1.71 -6.64 7.14
CA HIS A 110 2.22 -7.99 7.37
C HIS A 110 1.10 -9.02 7.50
N SER A 111 0.02 -8.72 8.22
CA SER A 111 -1.14 -9.62 8.31
C SER A 111 -1.78 -9.86 6.95
N MET A 112 -1.96 -8.80 6.14
CA MET A 112 -2.51 -8.91 4.79
C MET A 112 -1.61 -9.72 3.84
N LEU A 113 -0.29 -9.51 3.90
CA LEU A 113 0.68 -10.29 3.13
C LEU A 113 0.64 -11.78 3.51
N ALA A 114 0.58 -12.09 4.81
CA ALA A 114 0.47 -13.47 5.28
C ALA A 114 -0.77 -14.16 4.71
N GLU A 115 -1.91 -13.48 4.74
CA GLU A 115 -3.17 -13.98 4.18
C GLU A 115 -3.10 -14.18 2.66
N LEU A 116 -2.45 -13.26 1.92
CA LEU A 116 -2.28 -13.42 0.48
C LEU A 116 -1.39 -14.61 0.12
N PHE A 117 -0.26 -14.82 0.81
CA PHE A 117 0.61 -15.99 0.58
C PHE A 117 -0.11 -17.29 0.90
N TRP A 118 -0.85 -17.33 2.02
CA TRP A 118 -1.64 -18.48 2.40
C TRP A 118 -2.75 -18.79 1.39
N ASN A 119 -3.49 -17.79 0.94
CA ASN A 119 -4.56 -17.95 -0.04
C ASN A 119 -4.01 -18.36 -1.41
N TYR A 120 -2.89 -17.80 -1.83
CA TYR A 120 -2.23 -18.22 -3.08
C TYR A 120 -1.83 -19.69 -3.03
N TYR A 121 -1.19 -20.15 -1.93
CA TYR A 121 -0.88 -21.55 -1.73
C TYR A 121 -2.13 -22.42 -1.77
N ARG A 122 -3.16 -22.06 -1.01
CA ARG A 122 -4.39 -22.84 -0.90
C ARG A 122 -5.12 -23.01 -2.23
N GLN A 123 -5.16 -21.95 -3.04
CA GLN A 123 -5.82 -21.96 -4.36
C GLN A 123 -5.04 -22.77 -5.39
N ASN A 124 -3.72 -22.80 -5.32
CA ASN A 124 -2.84 -23.40 -6.30
C ASN A 124 -2.15 -24.68 -5.81
N ARG A 125 -2.56 -25.25 -4.66
CA ARG A 125 -1.86 -26.34 -3.95
C ARG A 125 -1.51 -27.55 -4.82
N TYR A 126 -2.38 -27.94 -5.73
CA TYR A 126 -2.14 -29.09 -6.61
C TYR A 126 -1.00 -28.83 -7.60
N GLN A 127 -0.97 -27.67 -8.21
CA GLN A 127 0.11 -27.26 -9.11
C GLN A 127 1.43 -27.05 -8.38
N ILE A 128 1.34 -26.51 -7.15
CA ILE A 128 2.52 -26.22 -6.31
C ILE A 128 3.13 -27.52 -5.78
N SER A 129 2.33 -28.55 -5.48
CA SER A 129 2.83 -29.84 -4.97
C SER A 129 3.71 -30.59 -5.99
N GLU A 130 3.57 -30.27 -7.27
CA GLU A 130 4.39 -30.85 -8.35
C GLU A 130 5.68 -30.08 -8.59
N ARG A 131 5.86 -28.91 -7.94
CA ARG A 131 7.05 -28.09 -8.10
C ARG A 131 8.18 -28.60 -7.21
N SER A 132 9.32 -28.85 -7.82
CA SER A 132 10.57 -29.11 -7.07
C SER A 132 11.08 -27.80 -6.47
N ALA A 133 11.71 -27.89 -5.28
CA ALA A 133 12.40 -26.77 -4.69
C ALA A 133 13.54 -26.34 -5.64
N VAL A 134 13.36 -25.23 -6.32
CA VAL A 134 14.41 -24.63 -7.14
C VAL A 134 15.01 -23.50 -6.34
N PRO A 135 16.35 -23.48 -6.10
CA PRO A 135 17.03 -22.36 -5.51
C PRO A 135 17.00 -21.19 -6.51
N THR A 136 15.95 -20.42 -6.52
CA THR A 136 15.87 -19.23 -7.37
C THR A 136 15.77 -18.00 -6.48
N GLU A 137 16.63 -17.03 -6.74
CA GLU A 137 16.51 -15.66 -6.21
C GLU A 137 15.32 -14.92 -6.85
N GLU A 138 14.59 -15.59 -7.74
CA GLU A 138 13.48 -15.00 -8.47
C GLU A 138 12.33 -14.60 -7.54
N CYS A 139 11.97 -13.34 -7.66
CA CYS A 139 10.83 -12.76 -6.92
C CYS A 139 9.46 -13.23 -7.46
N ASP A 140 9.44 -14.02 -8.54
CA ASP A 140 8.19 -14.50 -9.13
C ASP A 140 7.57 -15.63 -8.28
N ILE A 141 6.51 -15.28 -7.57
CA ILE A 141 5.75 -16.22 -6.72
C ILE A 141 5.25 -17.45 -7.51
N LYS A 142 5.10 -17.35 -8.84
CA LYS A 142 4.67 -18.47 -9.69
C LYS A 142 5.69 -19.60 -9.74
N THR A 143 6.94 -19.32 -9.39
CA THR A 143 8.02 -20.32 -9.36
C THR A 143 8.24 -20.93 -7.98
N TRP A 144 7.59 -20.38 -6.94
CA TRP A 144 7.81 -20.81 -5.57
C TRP A 144 7.17 -22.15 -5.26
N ASP A 145 7.88 -22.96 -4.48
CA ASP A 145 7.37 -24.20 -3.92
C ASP A 145 6.49 -23.99 -2.70
N ALA A 146 5.91 -25.07 -2.19
CA ALA A 146 5.03 -25.04 -1.02
C ALA A 146 5.75 -24.52 0.22
N SER A 147 7.01 -24.96 0.46
CA SER A 147 7.76 -24.57 1.64
C SER A 147 7.99 -23.07 1.68
N ARG A 148 8.47 -22.50 0.59
CA ARG A 148 8.75 -21.06 0.47
C ARG A 148 7.47 -20.21 0.68
N LEU A 149 6.34 -20.63 0.13
CA LEU A 149 5.06 -19.93 0.30
C LEU A 149 4.57 -19.97 1.75
N LEU A 150 4.63 -21.15 2.38
CA LEU A 150 4.20 -21.35 3.77
C LEU A 150 5.14 -20.64 4.74
N ASP A 151 6.45 -20.66 4.49
CA ASP A 151 7.43 -19.94 5.29
C ASP A 151 7.24 -18.42 5.19
N SER A 152 6.92 -17.91 4.00
CA SER A 152 6.59 -16.50 3.80
C SER A 152 5.31 -16.12 4.55
N ALA A 153 4.26 -16.92 4.47
CA ALA A 153 3.03 -16.68 5.22
C ALA A 153 3.30 -16.66 6.73
N ARG A 154 4.02 -17.66 7.24
CA ARG A 154 4.40 -17.75 8.65
C ARG A 154 5.24 -16.56 9.10
N HIS A 155 6.25 -16.19 8.32
CA HIS A 155 7.10 -15.04 8.62
C HIS A 155 6.26 -13.76 8.76
N HIS A 156 5.37 -13.51 7.83
CA HIS A 156 4.53 -12.33 7.86
C HIS A 156 3.51 -12.36 9.00
N TYR A 157 2.91 -13.50 9.35
CA TYR A 157 2.07 -13.62 10.56
C TYR A 157 2.86 -13.31 11.82
N GLN A 158 4.09 -13.82 11.95
CA GLN A 158 4.95 -13.51 13.11
C GLN A 158 5.27 -12.01 13.18
N LYS A 159 5.58 -11.38 12.04
CA LYS A 159 5.85 -9.95 11.97
C LYS A 159 4.63 -9.08 12.30
N SER A 160 3.43 -9.52 11.96
CA SER A 160 2.20 -8.80 12.28
C SER A 160 1.91 -8.70 13.78
N LEU A 161 2.53 -9.57 14.59
CA LEU A 161 2.43 -9.57 16.05
C LEU A 161 3.53 -8.77 16.74
N ASN A 162 4.38 -8.07 15.99
CA ASN A 162 5.44 -7.25 16.58
C ASN A 162 4.84 -6.09 17.38
N ALA A 163 5.56 -5.72 18.46
CA ALA A 163 5.18 -4.63 19.35
C ALA A 163 3.73 -4.70 19.86
N PRO A 164 3.31 -5.83 20.50
CA PRO A 164 1.91 -6.04 20.90
C PRO A 164 1.40 -4.98 21.88
N LYS A 165 2.27 -4.37 22.67
CA LYS A 165 1.93 -3.27 23.58
C LYS A 165 1.47 -2.02 22.82
N ILE A 166 2.11 -1.71 21.70
CA ILE A 166 1.74 -0.56 20.84
C ILE A 166 0.41 -0.86 20.16
N THR A 167 0.26 -2.06 19.59
CA THR A 167 -0.96 -2.48 18.91
C THR A 167 -2.15 -2.50 19.90
N ALA A 168 -1.95 -2.89 21.15
CA ALA A 168 -2.99 -2.89 22.17
C ALA A 168 -3.47 -1.47 22.59
N THR A 169 -2.72 -0.41 22.29
CA THR A 169 -3.14 0.98 22.55
C THR A 169 -4.05 1.54 21.47
N VAL A 170 -4.18 0.85 20.34
CA VAL A 170 -5.04 1.29 19.24
C VAL A 170 -6.50 1.20 19.67
N ASN A 171 -7.19 2.33 19.56
CA ASN A 171 -8.63 2.33 19.78
C ASN A 171 -9.34 1.74 18.56
N LEU A 172 -9.84 0.53 18.70
CA LEU A 172 -10.53 -0.18 17.61
C LEU A 172 -11.75 0.59 17.07
N ARG A 173 -12.33 1.49 17.88
CA ARG A 173 -13.47 2.32 17.44
C ARG A 173 -13.07 3.27 16.29
N ASP A 174 -11.81 3.68 16.24
CA ASP A 174 -11.29 4.54 15.16
C ASP A 174 -11.27 3.81 13.81
N TYR A 175 -11.30 2.48 13.85
CA TYR A 175 -11.30 1.59 12.68
C TYR A 175 -12.66 0.91 12.39
N ASN A 176 -13.71 1.25 13.13
CA ASN A 176 -15.03 0.64 12.93
C ASN A 176 -15.64 0.87 11.53
N GLU A 177 -15.10 1.84 10.78
CA GLU A 177 -15.51 2.11 9.40
C GLU A 177 -14.66 1.36 8.35
N VAL A 178 -13.67 0.58 8.78
CA VAL A 178 -12.78 -0.22 7.91
C VAL A 178 -13.35 -1.62 7.78
#